data_df402e2647daa879482125c1b07392a3
#
_entry.id   df402e2647daa879482125c1b07392a3
#
_cell.length_a   1.000
_cell.length_b   1.000
_cell.length_c   1.000
_cell.angle_alpha   90.00
_cell.angle_beta   90.00
_cell.angle_gamma   90.00
#
_symmetry.space_group_name_H-M   'P 1'
#
loop_
_entity.id
_entity.type
_entity.pdbx_description
1 polymer ?
#
loop_
_entity_poly.entity_id
_entity_poly.type
_entity_poly.pdbx_seq_one_letter_code
_entity_poly.pdbx_strand_id
1 'polypeptide(L)'
;MVKIKKMVEELDPYVPGRSIKEIAEEYGLNPDKIIKLGSNENPLGPSPQAVEAVNEESKLMHRYPEVGLKELTSLVALYSGVSPSQVILGGDGADEILDVLGKTLIESGDEFIVPIPSYMYYEFTLKIHGGVPVYASWDLPENVLNVDSVLDAITPRTRMIFLCTPNNPTGALIGKEDIKTILENTDALVVVDEAYFEFSGVNNVDLLAGYDNLFILRTFSKILGLAGMRIGYGLGNPEFIGYMKRVKPVFSLTRLSQVAAVASINDKGYIEKSTSFSVESRDYLYEELSKISQLDVFESKANYMLVDVRKTGMTSQTLAEELLKRGVIVRDCRSFHGLDDYWIRVSVGTLEEDERFIDVLKQVIG
;
A
#
# COMPACT_ATOMS: atom_id res chain seq x y z
N MET A 1 7.84 -37.12 -6.62
CA MET A 1 7.43 -35.76 -6.24
C MET A 1 7.39 -34.87 -7.48
N VAL A 2 6.44 -33.95 -7.56
CA VAL A 2 6.40 -32.93 -8.63
C VAL A 2 7.62 -32.01 -8.45
N LYS A 3 8.30 -31.64 -9.55
CA LYS A 3 9.44 -30.72 -9.52
C LYS A 3 8.91 -29.29 -9.36
N ILE A 4 9.23 -28.65 -8.26
CA ILE A 4 8.87 -27.24 -7.96
C ILE A 4 9.96 -26.32 -8.49
N LYS A 5 9.62 -25.08 -8.83
CA LYS A 5 10.62 -24.05 -9.16
C LYS A 5 11.47 -23.75 -7.93
N LYS A 6 12.81 -23.69 -8.09
CA LYS A 6 13.73 -23.45 -6.98
C LYS A 6 13.40 -22.16 -6.21
N MET A 7 13.08 -21.09 -6.91
CA MET A 7 12.68 -19.81 -6.31
C MET A 7 11.42 -19.92 -5.44
N VAL A 8 10.50 -20.85 -5.74
CA VAL A 8 9.29 -21.08 -4.93
C VAL A 8 9.60 -21.88 -3.67
N GLU A 9 10.60 -22.80 -3.74
CA GLU A 9 11.07 -23.54 -2.57
C GLU A 9 11.80 -22.63 -1.56
N GLU A 10 12.38 -21.52 -2.04
CA GLU A 10 13.15 -20.55 -1.26
C GLU A 10 12.28 -19.38 -0.72
N LEU A 11 10.98 -19.30 -1.13
CA LEU A 11 10.07 -18.26 -0.66
C LEU A 11 9.49 -18.60 0.72
N ASP A 12 9.66 -17.70 1.65
CA ASP A 12 8.88 -17.74 2.89
C ASP A 12 7.42 -17.37 2.60
N PRO A 13 6.44 -18.10 3.19
CA PRO A 13 5.04 -17.74 3.04
C PRO A 13 4.77 -16.31 3.56
N TYR A 14 4.04 -15.53 2.79
CA TYR A 14 3.57 -14.24 3.28
C TYR A 14 2.67 -14.44 4.52
N VAL A 15 2.98 -13.77 5.62
CA VAL A 15 2.19 -13.83 6.85
C VAL A 15 1.23 -12.64 6.86
N PRO A 16 -0.05 -12.85 6.54
CA PRO A 16 -1.06 -11.78 6.59
C PRO A 16 -1.32 -11.35 8.04
N GLY A 17 -1.89 -10.16 8.21
CA GLY A 17 -2.43 -9.75 9.49
C GLY A 17 -3.57 -10.69 9.95
N ARG A 18 -3.68 -10.93 11.25
CA ARG A 18 -4.70 -11.81 11.84
C ARG A 18 -6.11 -11.22 11.67
N SER A 19 -7.09 -12.08 11.46
CA SER A 19 -8.48 -11.65 11.35
C SER A 19 -9.09 -11.33 12.73
N ILE A 20 -10.05 -10.40 12.76
CA ILE A 20 -10.81 -10.08 14.00
C ILE A 20 -11.45 -11.33 14.59
N LYS A 21 -11.99 -12.22 13.74
CA LYS A 21 -12.66 -13.44 14.18
C LYS A 21 -11.70 -14.40 14.90
N GLU A 22 -10.53 -14.67 14.30
CA GLU A 22 -9.51 -15.53 14.91
C GLU A 22 -9.05 -15.01 16.26
N ILE A 23 -8.84 -13.69 16.37
CA ILE A 23 -8.42 -13.04 17.61
C ILE A 23 -9.53 -13.11 18.67
N ALA A 24 -10.78 -12.84 18.28
CA ALA A 24 -11.93 -12.93 19.19
C ALA A 24 -12.07 -14.34 19.78
N GLU A 25 -11.92 -15.37 18.94
CA GLU A 25 -12.01 -16.77 19.37
C GLU A 25 -10.84 -17.17 20.28
N GLU A 26 -9.61 -16.77 19.97
CA GLU A 26 -8.42 -17.15 20.73
C GLU A 26 -8.36 -16.49 22.12
N TYR A 27 -8.72 -15.20 22.19
CA TYR A 27 -8.60 -14.44 23.44
C TYR A 27 -9.95 -14.27 24.19
N GLY A 28 -11.03 -14.85 23.68
CA GLY A 28 -12.35 -14.73 24.29
C GLY A 28 -12.90 -13.30 24.28
N LEU A 29 -12.58 -12.52 23.24
CA LEU A 29 -12.96 -11.12 23.12
C LEU A 29 -14.28 -10.98 22.33
N ASN A 30 -15.01 -9.89 22.58
CA ASN A 30 -16.12 -9.52 21.71
C ASN A 30 -15.60 -8.94 20.38
N PRO A 31 -15.89 -9.57 19.22
CA PRO A 31 -15.40 -9.10 17.91
C PRO A 31 -15.76 -7.64 17.60
N ASP A 32 -16.95 -7.18 18.04
CA ASP A 32 -17.43 -5.81 17.83
C ASP A 32 -16.66 -4.75 18.66
N LYS A 33 -15.85 -5.21 19.61
CA LYS A 33 -15.01 -4.35 20.46
C LYS A 33 -13.53 -4.43 20.09
N ILE A 34 -13.16 -5.17 19.07
CA ILE A 34 -11.77 -5.24 18.61
C ILE A 34 -11.49 -4.09 17.65
N ILE A 35 -10.43 -3.34 17.92
CA ILE A 35 -9.95 -2.24 17.09
C ILE A 35 -8.82 -2.74 16.20
N LYS A 36 -8.94 -2.52 14.88
CA LYS A 36 -7.96 -2.98 13.89
C LYS A 36 -7.20 -1.82 13.25
N LEU A 37 -6.06 -1.46 13.83
CA LEU A 37 -5.18 -0.38 13.37
C LEU A 37 -3.90 -0.90 12.69
N GLY A 38 -3.95 -2.11 12.10
CA GLY A 38 -2.76 -2.75 11.53
C GLY A 38 -2.71 -2.82 9.99
N SER A 39 -3.77 -2.44 9.28
CA SER A 39 -3.92 -2.72 7.83
C SER A 39 -4.09 -1.48 6.95
N ASN A 40 -4.01 -0.28 7.50
CA ASN A 40 -4.17 0.99 6.75
C ASN A 40 -5.50 1.02 5.97
N GLU A 41 -6.56 0.48 6.57
CA GLU A 41 -7.92 0.52 6.03
C GLU A 41 -8.54 1.90 6.29
N ASN A 42 -9.61 2.25 5.57
CA ASN A 42 -10.35 3.47 5.81
C ASN A 42 -11.37 3.24 6.94
N PRO A 43 -11.27 3.90 8.09
CA PRO A 43 -12.19 3.66 9.21
C PRO A 43 -13.62 4.15 8.94
N LEU A 44 -13.83 5.04 7.98
CA LEU A 44 -15.18 5.46 7.56
C LEU A 44 -15.89 4.42 6.68
N GLY A 45 -15.18 3.35 6.26
CA GLY A 45 -15.71 2.35 5.34
C GLY A 45 -15.83 2.84 3.89
N PRO A 46 -16.63 2.19 3.05
CA PRO A 46 -16.85 2.58 1.66
C PRO A 46 -17.90 3.71 1.54
N SER A 47 -17.88 4.42 0.40
CA SER A 47 -18.96 5.35 0.04
C SER A 47 -20.33 4.66 0.09
N PRO A 48 -21.37 5.30 0.65
CA PRO A 48 -22.75 4.79 0.58
C PRO A 48 -23.22 4.50 -0.85
N GLN A 49 -22.81 5.32 -1.84
CA GLN A 49 -23.12 5.10 -3.24
C GLN A 49 -22.48 3.80 -3.77
N ALA A 50 -21.28 3.47 -3.32
CA ALA A 50 -20.65 2.20 -3.67
C ALA A 50 -21.38 0.99 -3.08
N VAL A 51 -21.84 1.09 -1.84
CA VAL A 51 -22.63 0.04 -1.19
C VAL A 51 -23.94 -0.20 -1.93
N GLU A 52 -24.65 0.86 -2.32
CA GLU A 52 -25.88 0.77 -3.09
C GLU A 52 -25.65 0.12 -4.47
N ALA A 53 -24.63 0.57 -5.20
CA ALA A 53 -24.28 0.00 -6.51
C ALA A 53 -23.95 -1.49 -6.42
N VAL A 54 -23.20 -1.92 -5.40
CA VAL A 54 -22.89 -3.34 -5.16
C VAL A 54 -24.15 -4.14 -4.85
N ASN A 55 -25.05 -3.62 -4.01
CA ASN A 55 -26.30 -4.30 -3.68
C ASN A 55 -27.18 -4.52 -4.92
N GLU A 56 -27.26 -3.54 -5.79
CA GLU A 56 -28.02 -3.69 -7.05
C GLU A 56 -27.36 -4.69 -8.00
N GLU A 57 -26.05 -4.59 -8.21
CA GLU A 57 -25.29 -5.44 -9.13
C GLU A 57 -25.17 -6.89 -8.63
N SER A 58 -25.30 -7.13 -7.33
CA SER A 58 -25.22 -8.48 -6.72
C SER A 58 -26.17 -9.49 -7.36
N LYS A 59 -27.30 -9.06 -7.90
CA LYS A 59 -28.28 -9.91 -8.62
C LYS A 59 -27.71 -10.52 -9.91
N LEU A 60 -26.63 -9.92 -10.44
CA LEU A 60 -25.98 -10.33 -11.69
C LEU A 60 -24.63 -11.05 -11.48
N MET A 61 -24.30 -11.44 -10.24
CA MET A 61 -23.01 -12.08 -9.92
C MET A 61 -22.76 -13.41 -10.68
N HIS A 62 -23.79 -14.02 -11.28
CA HIS A 62 -23.67 -15.21 -12.12
C HIS A 62 -23.21 -14.90 -13.56
N ARG A 63 -22.97 -13.64 -13.91
CA ARG A 63 -22.49 -13.20 -15.23
C ARG A 63 -21.03 -12.75 -15.14
N TYR A 64 -20.25 -13.00 -16.20
CA TYR A 64 -18.92 -12.44 -16.32
C TYR A 64 -18.95 -10.89 -16.32
N PRO A 65 -17.89 -10.25 -15.81
CA PRO A 65 -17.74 -8.80 -15.85
C PRO A 65 -17.56 -8.28 -17.28
N GLU A 66 -17.70 -6.96 -17.47
CA GLU A 66 -17.37 -6.30 -18.72
C GLU A 66 -15.85 -6.34 -18.96
N VAL A 67 -15.43 -6.81 -20.14
CA VAL A 67 -13.99 -6.99 -20.47
C VAL A 67 -13.31 -5.66 -20.77
N GLY A 68 -14.01 -4.75 -21.42
CA GLY A 68 -13.42 -3.50 -21.91
C GLY A 68 -13.16 -2.45 -20.84
N LEU A 69 -13.85 -2.53 -19.71
CA LEU A 69 -13.74 -1.59 -18.57
C LEU A 69 -13.72 -0.11 -18.98
N LYS A 70 -14.40 0.25 -20.09
CA LYS A 70 -14.27 1.57 -20.73
C LYS A 70 -14.69 2.70 -19.81
N GLU A 71 -15.82 2.53 -19.10
CA GLU A 71 -16.34 3.53 -18.18
C GLU A 71 -15.33 3.77 -17.04
N LEU A 72 -14.95 2.71 -16.32
CA LEU A 72 -14.02 2.82 -15.20
C LEU A 72 -12.65 3.34 -15.64
N THR A 73 -12.13 2.88 -16.80
CA THR A 73 -10.87 3.38 -17.35
C THR A 73 -10.94 4.89 -17.65
N SER A 74 -12.06 5.36 -18.21
CA SER A 74 -12.25 6.79 -18.50
C SER A 74 -12.36 7.62 -17.22
N LEU A 75 -13.05 7.11 -16.19
CA LEU A 75 -13.17 7.78 -14.89
C LEU A 75 -11.82 7.85 -14.16
N VAL A 76 -11.06 6.75 -14.16
CA VAL A 76 -9.71 6.73 -13.58
C VAL A 76 -8.77 7.69 -14.31
N ALA A 77 -8.86 7.73 -15.65
CA ALA A 77 -8.08 8.67 -16.44
C ALA A 77 -8.42 10.13 -16.10
N LEU A 78 -9.71 10.45 -15.98
CA LEU A 78 -10.20 11.78 -15.59
C LEU A 78 -9.75 12.13 -14.16
N TYR A 79 -9.89 11.20 -13.21
CA TYR A 79 -9.49 11.37 -11.81
C TYR A 79 -7.98 11.63 -11.69
N SER A 80 -7.20 10.97 -12.54
CA SER A 80 -5.74 11.07 -12.54
C SER A 80 -5.18 12.17 -13.45
N GLY A 81 -5.99 12.81 -14.30
CA GLY A 81 -5.53 13.85 -15.22
C GLY A 81 -4.72 13.31 -16.42
N VAL A 82 -4.98 12.06 -16.84
CA VAL A 82 -4.26 11.39 -17.95
C VAL A 82 -5.23 10.92 -19.05
N SER A 83 -4.68 10.40 -20.16
CA SER A 83 -5.52 9.77 -21.19
C SER A 83 -5.90 8.33 -20.83
N PRO A 84 -7.06 7.81 -21.29
CA PRO A 84 -7.45 6.41 -21.05
C PRO A 84 -6.44 5.36 -21.58
N SER A 85 -5.62 5.71 -22.57
CA SER A 85 -4.56 4.84 -23.11
C SER A 85 -3.41 4.63 -22.12
N GLN A 86 -3.23 5.55 -21.17
CA GLN A 86 -2.22 5.49 -20.13
C GLN A 86 -2.65 4.67 -18.90
N VAL A 87 -3.87 4.12 -18.88
CA VAL A 87 -4.45 3.44 -17.70
C VAL A 87 -4.47 1.94 -17.90
N ILE A 88 -4.06 1.20 -16.86
CA ILE A 88 -4.31 -0.23 -16.68
C ILE A 88 -4.99 -0.46 -15.33
N LEU A 89 -6.05 -1.27 -15.31
CA LEU A 89 -6.80 -1.64 -14.10
C LEU A 89 -6.43 -3.05 -13.65
N GLY A 90 -6.34 -3.29 -12.35
CA GLY A 90 -6.06 -4.59 -11.73
C GLY A 90 -7.18 -5.07 -10.82
N GLY A 91 -7.44 -6.37 -10.80
CA GLY A 91 -8.54 -7.01 -10.07
C GLY A 91 -8.13 -7.66 -8.74
N ASP A 92 -6.85 -7.65 -8.39
CA ASP A 92 -6.35 -7.99 -7.05
C ASP A 92 -5.60 -6.81 -6.42
N GLY A 93 -6.23 -5.64 -6.46
CA GLY A 93 -5.60 -4.41 -5.99
C GLY A 93 -4.41 -3.99 -6.84
N ALA A 94 -3.48 -3.29 -6.20
CA ALA A 94 -2.18 -2.97 -6.79
C ALA A 94 -1.32 -4.23 -7.00
N ASP A 95 -1.60 -5.30 -6.26
CA ASP A 95 -0.83 -6.55 -6.28
C ASP A 95 -0.90 -7.24 -7.64
N GLU A 96 -2.07 -7.24 -8.32
CA GLU A 96 -2.15 -7.74 -9.71
C GLU A 96 -1.31 -6.89 -10.67
N ILE A 97 -1.24 -5.57 -10.47
CA ILE A 97 -0.43 -4.71 -11.33
C ILE A 97 1.05 -5.06 -11.15
N LEU A 98 1.52 -5.33 -9.92
CA LEU A 98 2.88 -5.79 -9.65
C LEU A 98 3.17 -7.13 -10.33
N ASP A 99 2.25 -8.09 -10.27
CA ASP A 99 2.37 -9.38 -10.95
C ASP A 99 2.44 -9.21 -12.48
N VAL A 100 1.62 -8.32 -13.03
CA VAL A 100 1.63 -7.98 -14.47
C VAL A 100 2.94 -7.29 -14.86
N LEU A 101 3.49 -6.40 -14.02
CA LEU A 101 4.82 -5.81 -14.23
C LEU A 101 5.91 -6.89 -14.25
N GLY A 102 5.89 -7.81 -13.29
CA GLY A 102 6.80 -8.96 -13.24
C GLY A 102 6.73 -9.81 -14.50
N LYS A 103 5.50 -10.16 -14.97
CA LYS A 103 5.27 -10.89 -16.22
C LYS A 103 5.76 -10.16 -17.47
N THR A 104 5.76 -8.82 -17.43
CA THR A 104 6.09 -8.01 -18.60
C THR A 104 7.60 -7.76 -18.72
N LEU A 105 8.30 -7.61 -17.60
CA LEU A 105 9.67 -7.08 -17.59
C LEU A 105 10.73 -8.04 -17.02
N ILE A 106 10.36 -8.97 -16.12
CA ILE A 106 11.37 -9.76 -15.40
C ILE A 106 11.66 -11.07 -16.09
N GLU A 107 12.92 -11.27 -16.43
CA GLU A 107 13.50 -12.56 -16.74
C GLU A 107 14.36 -13.07 -15.55
N SER A 108 14.69 -14.36 -15.56
CA SER A 108 15.47 -14.96 -14.46
C SER A 108 16.85 -14.32 -14.33
N GLY A 109 17.13 -13.72 -13.17
CA GLY A 109 18.38 -13.04 -12.84
C GLY A 109 18.38 -11.53 -13.10
N ASP A 110 17.29 -10.98 -13.64
CA ASP A 110 17.11 -9.53 -13.69
C ASP A 110 16.96 -8.96 -12.26
N GLU A 111 17.43 -7.75 -12.07
CA GLU A 111 17.45 -7.08 -10.78
C GLU A 111 16.33 -6.04 -10.67
N PHE A 112 15.82 -5.89 -9.44
CA PHE A 112 14.93 -4.80 -9.09
C PHE A 112 15.39 -4.16 -7.78
N ILE A 113 15.35 -2.82 -7.73
CA ILE A 113 15.82 -2.05 -6.57
C ILE A 113 14.64 -1.69 -5.68
N VAL A 114 14.81 -1.92 -4.36
CA VAL A 114 13.84 -1.54 -3.33
C VAL A 114 14.58 -0.80 -2.22
N PRO A 115 14.30 0.50 -2.01
CA PRO A 115 14.73 1.19 -0.80
C PRO A 115 14.08 0.57 0.43
N ILE A 116 14.85 0.22 1.46
CA ILE A 116 14.35 -0.43 2.67
C ILE A 116 14.53 0.46 3.90
N PRO A 117 13.48 0.51 4.77
CA PRO A 117 12.25 -0.27 4.77
C PRO A 117 11.22 0.22 3.74
N SER A 118 10.52 -0.73 3.09
CA SER A 118 9.42 -0.43 2.17
C SER A 118 8.39 -1.57 2.12
N TYR A 119 7.42 -1.47 1.21
CA TYR A 119 6.36 -2.46 1.08
C TYR A 119 6.91 -3.80 0.56
N MET A 120 6.85 -4.81 1.40
CA MET A 120 7.50 -6.12 1.17
C MET A 120 6.93 -6.91 -0.02
N TYR A 121 5.71 -6.61 -0.45
CA TYR A 121 5.06 -7.39 -1.50
C TYR A 121 5.71 -7.19 -2.89
N TYR A 122 6.46 -6.11 -3.11
CA TYR A 122 7.29 -5.95 -4.31
C TYR A 122 8.25 -7.12 -4.47
N GLU A 123 8.98 -7.42 -3.39
CA GLU A 123 9.96 -8.50 -3.37
C GLU A 123 9.29 -9.86 -3.56
N PHE A 124 8.23 -10.14 -2.80
CA PHE A 124 7.50 -11.39 -2.90
C PHE A 124 7.03 -11.66 -4.33
N THR A 125 6.39 -10.67 -4.96
CA THR A 125 5.83 -10.81 -6.32
C THR A 125 6.92 -11.00 -7.36
N LEU A 126 7.99 -10.20 -7.34
CA LEU A 126 8.99 -10.25 -8.41
C LEU A 126 9.94 -11.45 -8.30
N LYS A 127 10.22 -11.94 -7.10
CA LYS A 127 10.95 -13.20 -6.90
C LYS A 127 10.25 -14.38 -7.57
N ILE A 128 8.91 -14.45 -7.57
CA ILE A 128 8.15 -15.50 -8.25
C ILE A 128 8.44 -15.53 -9.76
N HIS A 129 8.74 -14.36 -10.35
CA HIS A 129 9.11 -14.22 -11.75
C HIS A 129 10.60 -14.44 -12.03
N GLY A 130 11.42 -14.62 -10.99
CA GLY A 130 12.86 -14.86 -11.11
C GLY A 130 13.71 -13.63 -10.92
N GLY A 131 13.12 -12.52 -10.50
CA GLY A 131 13.81 -11.29 -10.17
C GLY A 131 14.67 -11.41 -8.92
N VAL A 132 15.76 -10.66 -8.88
CA VAL A 132 16.71 -10.59 -7.76
C VAL A 132 16.57 -9.22 -7.09
N PRO A 133 16.19 -9.15 -5.81
CA PRO A 133 16.09 -7.88 -5.10
C PRO A 133 17.49 -7.31 -4.83
N VAL A 134 17.63 -6.01 -5.05
CA VAL A 134 18.80 -5.21 -4.65
C VAL A 134 18.26 -4.11 -3.72
N TYR A 135 18.84 -4.03 -2.52
CA TYR A 135 18.34 -3.08 -1.52
C TYR A 135 19.16 -1.79 -1.57
N ALA A 136 18.44 -0.67 -1.56
CA ALA A 136 18.99 0.66 -1.31
C ALA A 136 18.64 1.10 0.11
N SER A 137 19.37 2.05 0.67
CA SER A 137 19.14 2.51 2.03
C SER A 137 18.09 3.63 2.10
N TRP A 138 17.42 3.66 3.24
CA TRP A 138 16.57 4.73 3.72
C TRP A 138 17.18 5.29 5.00
N ASP A 139 17.39 6.59 5.08
CA ASP A 139 17.97 7.20 6.27
C ASP A 139 16.86 7.39 7.31
N LEU A 140 16.75 6.40 8.22
CA LEU A 140 15.63 6.31 9.16
C LEU A 140 15.56 7.46 10.17
N PRO A 141 16.67 7.94 10.79
CA PRO A 141 16.57 9.03 11.76
C PRO A 141 15.94 10.28 11.15
N GLU A 142 16.31 10.61 9.92
CA GLU A 142 15.82 11.74 9.14
C GLU A 142 14.52 11.43 8.40
N ASN A 143 14.19 10.15 8.28
CA ASN A 143 13.06 9.60 7.53
C ASN A 143 13.03 10.07 6.06
N VAL A 144 14.15 9.96 5.38
CA VAL A 144 14.33 10.35 3.98
C VAL A 144 14.95 9.24 3.12
N LEU A 145 14.63 9.24 1.82
CA LEU A 145 15.26 8.33 0.84
C LEU A 145 16.72 8.72 0.64
N ASN A 146 17.63 7.74 0.71
CA ASN A 146 19.00 7.92 0.29
C ASN A 146 19.10 7.72 -1.24
N VAL A 147 19.04 8.82 -1.98
CA VAL A 147 19.04 8.80 -3.45
C VAL A 147 20.35 8.23 -4.00
N ASP A 148 21.49 8.60 -3.42
CA ASP A 148 22.80 8.10 -3.84
C ASP A 148 22.88 6.58 -3.72
N SER A 149 22.33 6.02 -2.64
CA SER A 149 22.25 4.56 -2.48
C SER A 149 21.38 3.88 -3.54
N VAL A 150 20.33 4.54 -4.03
CA VAL A 150 19.52 4.02 -5.16
C VAL A 150 20.34 4.04 -6.44
N LEU A 151 21.04 5.14 -6.72
CA LEU A 151 21.84 5.29 -7.93
C LEU A 151 23.02 4.31 -7.96
N ASP A 152 23.70 4.13 -6.84
CA ASP A 152 24.82 3.18 -6.70
C ASP A 152 24.39 1.70 -6.87
N ALA A 153 23.12 1.40 -6.58
CA ALA A 153 22.55 0.08 -6.76
C ALA A 153 22.20 -0.27 -8.22
N ILE A 154 22.20 0.70 -9.14
CA ILE A 154 21.82 0.49 -10.54
C ILE A 154 22.91 -0.31 -11.26
N THR A 155 22.52 -1.39 -11.94
CA THR A 155 23.38 -2.22 -12.78
C THR A 155 22.77 -2.42 -14.17
N PRO A 156 23.49 -2.98 -15.16
CA PRO A 156 22.90 -3.34 -16.45
C PRO A 156 21.78 -4.39 -16.38
N ARG A 157 21.62 -5.08 -15.24
CA ARG A 157 20.53 -6.03 -14.99
C ARG A 157 19.31 -5.41 -14.31
N THR A 158 19.41 -4.16 -13.86
CA THR A 158 18.28 -3.47 -13.22
C THR A 158 17.16 -3.26 -14.22
N ARG A 159 15.96 -3.79 -13.92
CA ARG A 159 14.75 -3.64 -14.73
C ARG A 159 13.72 -2.73 -14.09
N MET A 160 13.67 -2.71 -12.79
CA MET A 160 12.70 -1.89 -12.04
C MET A 160 13.32 -1.28 -10.79
N ILE A 161 12.84 -0.09 -10.43
CA ILE A 161 13.15 0.61 -9.17
C ILE A 161 11.83 1.00 -8.53
N PHE A 162 11.60 0.62 -7.27
CA PHE A 162 10.36 0.93 -6.55
C PHE A 162 10.56 2.12 -5.62
N LEU A 163 9.68 3.11 -5.74
CA LEU A 163 9.67 4.32 -4.92
C LEU A 163 8.27 4.47 -4.32
N CYS A 164 8.08 4.09 -3.06
CA CYS A 164 6.81 4.22 -2.36
C CYS A 164 6.68 5.61 -1.73
N THR A 165 5.66 6.39 -2.12
CA THR A 165 5.48 7.78 -1.63
C THR A 165 4.00 8.18 -1.51
N PRO A 166 3.48 8.38 -0.29
CA PRO A 166 4.10 8.18 1.03
C PRO A 166 4.59 6.75 1.27
N ASN A 167 5.79 6.61 1.84
CA ASN A 167 6.44 5.31 2.02
C ASN A 167 5.76 4.46 3.10
N ASN A 168 5.60 3.19 2.83
CA ASN A 168 5.11 2.21 3.80
C ASN A 168 6.28 1.32 4.26
N PRO A 169 6.72 1.40 5.55
CA PRO A 169 5.92 1.81 6.71
C PRO A 169 6.19 3.21 7.26
N THR A 170 7.10 4.00 6.72
CA THR A 170 7.62 5.22 7.38
C THR A 170 6.68 6.43 7.28
N GLY A 171 5.78 6.46 6.31
CA GLY A 171 4.86 7.57 6.07
C GLY A 171 5.48 8.81 5.40
N ALA A 172 6.78 8.79 5.11
CA ALA A 172 7.48 9.92 4.50
C ALA A 172 7.21 10.05 3.00
N LEU A 173 7.33 11.27 2.50
CA LEU A 173 7.30 11.55 1.06
C LEU A 173 8.71 11.45 0.47
N ILE A 174 8.77 11.00 -0.78
CA ILE A 174 9.95 11.16 -1.63
C ILE A 174 9.78 12.47 -2.42
N GLY A 175 10.81 13.30 -2.42
CA GLY A 175 10.80 14.56 -3.15
C GLY A 175 10.66 14.37 -4.66
N LYS A 176 9.93 15.25 -5.33
CA LYS A 176 9.75 15.15 -6.79
C LYS A 176 11.08 15.25 -7.54
N GLU A 177 12.00 16.08 -7.05
CA GLU A 177 13.34 16.23 -7.64
C GLU A 177 14.20 14.96 -7.45
N ASP A 178 14.03 14.25 -6.32
CA ASP A 178 14.69 12.95 -6.10
C ASP A 178 14.20 11.90 -7.10
N ILE A 179 12.88 11.86 -7.33
CA ILE A 179 12.27 10.97 -8.34
C ILE A 179 12.81 11.29 -9.74
N LYS A 180 12.90 12.59 -10.11
CA LYS A 180 13.48 13.00 -11.40
C LYS A 180 14.94 12.59 -11.52
N THR A 181 15.73 12.83 -10.47
CA THR A 181 17.13 12.45 -10.43
C THR A 181 17.31 10.95 -10.73
N ILE A 182 16.47 10.10 -10.14
CA ILE A 182 16.51 8.65 -10.40
C ILE A 182 16.07 8.36 -11.84
N LEU A 183 14.98 8.95 -12.33
CA LEU A 183 14.46 8.75 -13.70
C LEU A 183 15.49 9.11 -14.77
N GLU A 184 16.28 10.16 -14.56
CA GLU A 184 17.29 10.67 -15.50
C GLU A 184 18.58 9.85 -15.50
N ASN A 185 18.80 9.01 -14.50
CA ASN A 185 20.01 8.21 -14.34
C ASN A 185 19.79 6.71 -14.61
N THR A 186 18.66 6.30 -15.18
CA THR A 186 18.40 4.90 -15.50
C THR A 186 17.47 4.73 -16.71
N ASP A 187 17.66 3.63 -17.45
CA ASP A 187 16.68 3.14 -18.44
C ASP A 187 15.69 2.14 -17.81
N ALA A 188 15.86 1.75 -16.55
CA ALA A 188 14.95 0.87 -15.85
C ALA A 188 13.60 1.56 -15.60
N LEU A 189 12.53 0.77 -15.50
CA LEU A 189 11.22 1.30 -15.13
C LEU A 189 11.24 1.77 -13.67
N VAL A 190 10.95 3.04 -13.42
CA VAL A 190 10.76 3.58 -12.08
C VAL A 190 9.28 3.48 -11.73
N VAL A 191 8.95 2.64 -10.77
CA VAL A 191 7.59 2.42 -10.26
C VAL A 191 7.39 3.30 -9.03
N VAL A 192 6.62 4.38 -9.17
CA VAL A 192 6.24 5.26 -8.06
C VAL A 192 4.91 4.75 -7.49
N ASP A 193 4.97 4.13 -6.31
CA ASP A 193 3.79 3.63 -5.62
C ASP A 193 3.13 4.76 -4.81
N GLU A 194 2.01 5.23 -5.30
CA GLU A 194 1.18 6.30 -4.76
C GLU A 194 -0.10 5.76 -4.08
N ALA A 195 -0.03 4.59 -3.44
CA ALA A 195 -1.19 3.99 -2.77
C ALA A 195 -1.80 4.90 -1.67
N TYR A 196 -1.07 5.91 -1.21
CA TYR A 196 -1.47 6.81 -0.12
C TYR A 196 -1.47 8.29 -0.53
N PHE A 197 -1.42 8.61 -1.83
CA PHE A 197 -1.22 9.98 -2.31
C PHE A 197 -2.34 10.94 -1.92
N GLU A 198 -3.57 10.48 -1.82
CA GLU A 198 -4.70 11.32 -1.45
C GLU A 198 -4.58 11.91 -0.04
N PHE A 199 -3.92 11.18 0.88
CA PHE A 199 -3.70 11.64 2.26
C PHE A 199 -2.65 12.76 2.36
N SER A 200 -1.71 12.79 1.41
CA SER A 200 -0.66 13.80 1.35
C SER A 200 -1.03 14.99 0.47
N GLY A 201 -1.95 14.80 -0.49
CA GLY A 201 -2.24 15.75 -1.55
C GLY A 201 -1.11 15.88 -2.59
N VAL A 202 -0.04 15.09 -2.49
CA VAL A 202 1.13 15.13 -3.39
C VAL A 202 1.07 13.94 -4.33
N ASN A 203 1.29 14.18 -5.63
CA ASN A 203 1.40 13.14 -6.66
C ASN A 203 2.41 13.53 -7.73
N ASN A 204 2.79 12.58 -8.57
CA ASN A 204 3.84 12.71 -9.58
C ASN A 204 3.32 12.47 -11.02
N VAL A 205 2.01 12.56 -11.25
CA VAL A 205 1.38 12.28 -12.55
C VAL A 205 1.88 13.20 -13.66
N ASP A 206 2.20 14.45 -13.34
CA ASP A 206 2.75 15.42 -14.29
C ASP A 206 4.10 14.98 -14.90
N LEU A 207 4.87 14.16 -14.19
CA LEU A 207 6.13 13.60 -14.71
C LEU A 207 5.93 12.60 -15.87
N LEU A 208 4.75 11.98 -15.99
CA LEU A 208 4.43 11.09 -17.11
C LEU A 208 4.53 11.75 -18.49
N ALA A 209 4.46 13.06 -18.56
CA ALA A 209 4.62 13.81 -19.80
C ALA A 209 6.08 13.90 -20.28
N GLY A 210 7.06 13.71 -19.39
CA GLY A 210 8.47 13.87 -19.65
C GLY A 210 9.30 12.57 -19.58
N TYR A 211 8.76 11.50 -18.96
CA TYR A 211 9.52 10.29 -18.68
C TYR A 211 8.76 9.03 -19.08
N ASP A 212 9.19 8.39 -20.18
CA ASP A 212 8.58 7.13 -20.68
C ASP A 212 8.87 5.93 -19.76
N ASN A 213 9.91 6.01 -18.94
CA ASN A 213 10.31 5.00 -17.96
C ASN A 213 9.66 5.21 -16.57
N LEU A 214 8.64 6.08 -16.44
CA LEU A 214 7.86 6.26 -15.24
C LEU A 214 6.58 5.42 -15.30
N PHE A 215 6.29 4.73 -14.20
CA PHE A 215 5.02 4.05 -13.97
C PHE A 215 4.49 4.41 -12.58
N ILE A 216 3.24 4.86 -12.49
CA ILE A 216 2.60 5.20 -11.21
C ILE A 216 1.62 4.10 -10.84
N LEU A 217 1.75 3.56 -9.62
CA LEU A 217 0.89 2.53 -9.06
C LEU A 217 -0.05 3.14 -8.03
N ARG A 218 -1.35 2.83 -8.09
CA ARG A 218 -2.39 3.33 -7.19
C ARG A 218 -3.42 2.25 -6.84
N THR A 219 -4.24 2.52 -5.81
CA THR A 219 -5.24 1.56 -5.33
C THR A 219 -6.54 2.24 -4.89
N PHE A 220 -7.65 1.52 -4.98
CA PHE A 220 -8.93 1.90 -4.39
C PHE A 220 -9.06 1.44 -2.92
N SER A 221 -8.07 0.70 -2.42
CA SER A 221 -8.14 0.06 -1.09
C SER A 221 -8.07 1.03 0.08
N LYS A 222 -7.53 2.25 -0.12
CA LYS A 222 -7.22 3.18 0.96
C LYS A 222 -8.29 4.26 1.08
N ILE A 223 -8.09 5.42 0.47
CA ILE A 223 -9.02 6.56 0.61
C ILE A 223 -10.45 6.24 0.17
N LEU A 224 -10.61 5.42 -0.87
CA LEU A 224 -11.91 5.03 -1.41
C LEU A 224 -12.63 3.94 -0.60
N GLY A 225 -11.98 3.39 0.44
CA GLY A 225 -12.59 2.42 1.36
C GLY A 225 -12.94 1.06 0.73
N LEU A 226 -12.31 0.68 -0.38
CA LEU A 226 -12.64 -0.52 -1.16
C LEU A 226 -11.62 -1.65 -1.02
N ALA A 227 -10.94 -1.78 0.15
CA ALA A 227 -9.93 -2.81 0.38
C ALA A 227 -10.43 -4.23 0.07
N GLY A 228 -11.66 -4.55 0.46
CA GLY A 228 -12.31 -5.83 0.19
C GLY A 228 -12.71 -6.06 -1.27
N MET A 229 -12.79 -5.00 -2.08
CA MET A 229 -13.13 -5.11 -3.51
C MET A 229 -11.93 -5.40 -4.40
N ARG A 230 -10.71 -5.31 -3.87
CA ARG A 230 -9.49 -5.68 -4.56
C ARG A 230 -9.32 -4.96 -5.92
N ILE A 231 -9.26 -3.62 -5.90
CA ILE A 231 -9.12 -2.80 -7.12
C ILE A 231 -7.86 -1.97 -7.03
N GLY A 232 -7.01 -2.04 -8.06
CA GLY A 232 -5.86 -1.19 -8.24
C GLY A 232 -5.74 -0.69 -9.67
N TYR A 233 -4.86 0.25 -9.90
CA TYR A 233 -4.57 0.73 -11.23
C TYR A 233 -3.14 1.24 -11.37
N GLY A 234 -2.67 1.24 -12.62
CA GLY A 234 -1.39 1.80 -12.98
C GLY A 234 -1.54 2.83 -14.07
N LEU A 235 -0.63 3.81 -14.07
CA LEU A 235 -0.54 4.88 -15.06
C LEU A 235 0.87 4.87 -15.67
N GLY A 236 0.98 4.95 -17.00
CA GLY A 236 2.28 4.90 -17.65
C GLY A 236 2.23 5.22 -19.14
N ASN A 237 3.35 5.04 -19.83
CA ASN A 237 3.44 5.19 -21.25
C ASN A 237 2.40 4.30 -21.97
N PRO A 238 1.61 4.82 -22.95
CA PRO A 238 0.56 4.06 -23.62
C PRO A 238 1.03 2.79 -24.32
N GLU A 239 2.23 2.78 -24.90
CA GLU A 239 2.81 1.61 -25.55
C GLU A 239 3.12 0.53 -24.52
N PHE A 240 3.77 0.91 -23.42
CA PHE A 240 4.05 0.00 -22.29
C PHE A 240 2.77 -0.59 -21.69
N ILE A 241 1.75 0.24 -21.46
CA ILE A 241 0.40 -0.22 -21.02
C ILE A 241 -0.18 -1.22 -22.02
N GLY A 242 0.06 -1.03 -23.32
CA GLY A 242 -0.33 -1.99 -24.36
C GLY A 242 0.31 -3.37 -24.19
N TYR A 243 1.59 -3.44 -23.82
CA TYR A 243 2.28 -4.71 -23.52
C TYR A 243 1.74 -5.37 -22.25
N MET A 244 1.56 -4.61 -21.18
CA MET A 244 1.00 -5.12 -19.92
C MET A 244 -0.39 -5.75 -20.11
N LYS A 245 -1.25 -5.14 -20.94
CA LYS A 245 -2.60 -5.66 -21.26
C LYS A 245 -2.58 -7.03 -21.96
N ARG A 246 -1.47 -7.42 -22.62
CA ARG A 246 -1.35 -8.74 -23.26
C ARG A 246 -1.17 -9.89 -22.27
N VAL A 247 -0.58 -9.62 -21.10
CA VAL A 247 -0.27 -10.63 -20.07
C VAL A 247 -1.21 -10.59 -18.88
N LYS A 248 -2.06 -9.56 -18.82
CA LYS A 248 -3.06 -9.40 -17.76
C LYS A 248 -4.20 -10.42 -17.91
N PRO A 249 -4.69 -11.04 -16.81
CA PRO A 249 -5.89 -11.90 -16.85
C PRO A 249 -7.14 -11.16 -17.35
N VAL A 250 -7.93 -11.83 -18.20
CA VAL A 250 -9.04 -11.17 -18.92
C VAL A 250 -10.17 -10.69 -18.01
N PHE A 251 -10.56 -11.50 -17.01
CA PHE A 251 -11.70 -11.27 -16.12
C PHE A 251 -11.28 -11.02 -14.67
N SER A 252 -10.10 -10.42 -14.45
CA SER A 252 -9.56 -10.23 -13.12
C SER A 252 -10.38 -9.29 -12.23
N LEU A 253 -11.01 -8.26 -12.82
CA LEU A 253 -11.83 -7.31 -12.08
C LEU A 253 -13.30 -7.76 -12.08
N THR A 254 -13.83 -8.07 -10.89
CA THR A 254 -15.21 -8.58 -10.75
C THR A 254 -16.26 -7.52 -11.09
N ARG A 255 -17.50 -7.94 -11.42
CA ARG A 255 -18.62 -7.02 -11.64
C ARG A 255 -18.86 -6.11 -10.45
N LEU A 256 -18.88 -6.68 -9.25
CA LEU A 256 -19.12 -5.92 -8.01
C LEU A 256 -18.00 -4.89 -7.78
N SER A 257 -16.76 -5.25 -8.04
CA SER A 257 -15.63 -4.33 -7.96
C SER A 257 -15.74 -3.18 -8.95
N GLN A 258 -16.18 -3.46 -10.20
CA GLN A 258 -16.34 -2.43 -11.22
C GLN A 258 -17.35 -1.36 -10.80
N VAL A 259 -18.56 -1.77 -10.39
CA VAL A 259 -19.61 -0.82 -10.00
C VAL A 259 -19.26 -0.08 -8.71
N ALA A 260 -18.62 -0.75 -7.74
CA ALA A 260 -18.14 -0.10 -6.53
C ALA A 260 -17.11 1.00 -6.85
N ALA A 261 -16.15 0.71 -7.74
CA ALA A 261 -15.15 1.69 -8.16
C ALA A 261 -15.75 2.88 -8.89
N VAL A 262 -16.67 2.63 -9.84
CA VAL A 262 -17.38 3.70 -10.57
C VAL A 262 -18.15 4.60 -9.59
N ALA A 263 -18.89 4.02 -8.67
CA ALA A 263 -19.66 4.79 -7.69
C ALA A 263 -18.74 5.58 -6.74
N SER A 264 -17.68 4.94 -6.21
CA SER A 264 -16.76 5.61 -5.28
C SER A 264 -15.99 6.77 -5.91
N ILE A 265 -15.50 6.63 -7.14
CA ILE A 265 -14.71 7.69 -7.79
C ILE A 265 -15.59 8.91 -8.17
N ASN A 266 -16.89 8.70 -8.37
CA ASN A 266 -17.88 9.75 -8.62
C ASN A 266 -18.35 10.45 -7.34
N ASP A 267 -18.20 9.83 -6.17
CA ASP A 267 -18.60 10.41 -4.88
C ASP A 267 -17.49 11.32 -4.32
N LYS A 268 -17.29 12.46 -4.98
CA LYS A 268 -16.24 13.43 -4.61
C LYS A 268 -16.39 13.93 -3.17
N GLY A 269 -17.64 14.14 -2.71
CA GLY A 269 -17.90 14.58 -1.34
C GLY A 269 -17.47 13.55 -0.31
N TYR A 270 -17.61 12.26 -0.60
CA TYR A 270 -17.08 11.20 0.26
C TYR A 270 -15.55 11.16 0.27
N ILE A 271 -14.90 11.34 -0.90
CA ILE A 271 -13.44 11.39 -0.99
C ILE A 271 -12.89 12.55 -0.15
N GLU A 272 -13.45 13.75 -0.31
CA GLU A 272 -13.08 14.95 0.47
C GLU A 272 -13.25 14.72 1.97
N LYS A 273 -14.42 14.22 2.38
CA LYS A 273 -14.72 13.86 3.77
C LYS A 273 -13.70 12.86 4.33
N SER A 274 -13.40 11.81 3.57
CA SER A 274 -12.49 10.73 3.97
C SER A 274 -11.05 11.25 4.11
N THR A 275 -10.62 12.13 3.21
CA THR A 275 -9.31 12.79 3.24
C THR A 275 -9.18 13.69 4.47
N SER A 276 -10.12 14.61 4.69
CA SER A 276 -10.10 15.52 5.84
C SER A 276 -10.10 14.76 7.15
N PHE A 277 -11.00 13.77 7.28
CA PHE A 277 -11.06 12.91 8.45
C PHE A 277 -9.72 12.20 8.74
N SER A 278 -9.12 11.60 7.71
CA SER A 278 -7.86 10.86 7.90
C SER A 278 -6.69 11.77 8.28
N VAL A 279 -6.67 12.99 7.75
CA VAL A 279 -5.65 14.00 8.13
C VAL A 279 -5.84 14.43 9.58
N GLU A 280 -7.07 14.77 9.99
CA GLU A 280 -7.40 15.16 11.36
C GLU A 280 -7.08 14.06 12.38
N SER A 281 -7.46 12.81 12.10
CA SER A 281 -7.17 11.66 12.95
C SER A 281 -5.67 11.37 13.03
N ARG A 282 -4.96 11.45 11.90
CA ARG A 282 -3.50 11.30 11.89
C ARG A 282 -2.81 12.35 12.77
N ASP A 283 -3.19 13.60 12.62
CA ASP A 283 -2.58 14.71 13.35
C ASP A 283 -2.87 14.60 14.86
N TYR A 284 -4.09 14.16 15.22
CA TYR A 284 -4.46 13.84 16.60
C TYR A 284 -3.60 12.70 17.18
N LEU A 285 -3.49 11.56 16.46
CA LEU A 285 -2.67 10.44 16.89
C LEU A 285 -1.19 10.83 17.05
N TYR A 286 -0.65 11.59 16.11
CA TYR A 286 0.73 12.06 16.19
C TYR A 286 0.95 12.93 17.44
N GLU A 287 0.05 13.87 17.70
CA GLU A 287 0.13 14.75 18.87
C GLU A 287 0.07 13.94 20.18
N GLU A 288 -0.90 13.02 20.30
CA GLU A 288 -1.08 12.24 21.55
C GLU A 288 0.04 11.23 21.78
N LEU A 289 0.49 10.53 20.76
CA LEU A 289 1.59 9.58 20.89
C LEU A 289 2.93 10.28 21.18
N SER A 290 3.17 11.47 20.62
CA SER A 290 4.38 12.26 20.87
C SER A 290 4.47 12.80 22.30
N LYS A 291 3.37 12.84 23.05
CA LYS A 291 3.38 13.18 24.49
C LYS A 291 3.90 12.03 25.37
N ILE A 292 4.01 10.82 24.82
CA ILE A 292 4.47 9.62 25.55
C ILE A 292 5.99 9.53 25.39
N SER A 293 6.74 9.84 26.44
CA SER A 293 8.22 9.92 26.41
C SER A 293 8.95 8.62 26.07
N GLN A 294 8.25 7.48 26.20
CA GLN A 294 8.78 6.15 25.88
C GLN A 294 8.64 5.80 24.39
N LEU A 295 8.06 6.68 23.57
CA LEU A 295 7.88 6.48 22.13
C LEU A 295 8.65 7.51 21.32
N ASP A 296 9.20 7.09 20.18
CA ASP A 296 9.65 8.00 19.13
C ASP A 296 8.72 7.83 17.92
N VAL A 297 7.92 8.85 17.65
CA VAL A 297 6.86 8.81 16.64
C VAL A 297 7.32 9.55 15.39
N PHE A 298 7.25 8.91 14.24
CA PHE A 298 7.63 9.52 12.97
C PHE A 298 6.47 10.29 12.36
N GLU A 299 6.74 11.52 11.87
CA GLU A 299 5.75 12.24 11.07
C GLU A 299 5.36 11.44 9.83
N SER A 300 4.07 11.44 9.52
CA SER A 300 3.55 10.71 8.38
C SER A 300 2.67 11.58 7.49
N LYS A 301 2.70 11.30 6.20
CA LYS A 301 1.80 11.88 5.20
C LYS A 301 0.80 10.85 4.65
N ALA A 302 0.72 9.67 5.29
CA ALA A 302 -0.23 8.59 5.00
C ALA A 302 -1.32 8.49 6.08
N ASN A 303 -2.13 7.45 6.05
CA ASN A 303 -3.13 7.14 7.09
C ASN A 303 -2.59 6.17 8.17
N TYR A 304 -1.33 6.26 8.48
CA TYR A 304 -0.66 5.50 9.54
C TYR A 304 0.59 6.25 9.97
N MET A 305 1.21 5.82 11.08
CA MET A 305 2.53 6.28 11.50
C MET A 305 3.40 5.13 11.98
N LEU A 306 4.71 5.28 11.79
CA LEU A 306 5.73 4.38 12.30
C LEU A 306 6.15 4.87 13.68
N VAL A 307 6.27 3.96 14.65
CA VAL A 307 6.61 4.26 16.04
C VAL A 307 7.73 3.34 16.50
N ASP A 308 8.81 3.92 16.99
CA ASP A 308 9.87 3.21 17.72
C ASP A 308 9.46 3.07 19.18
N VAL A 309 9.42 1.83 19.64
CA VAL A 309 8.96 1.46 21.00
C VAL A 309 10.09 1.00 21.92
N ARG A 310 11.37 1.08 21.51
CA ARG A 310 12.51 0.55 22.29
C ARG A 310 12.65 1.13 23.69
N LYS A 311 12.27 2.39 23.88
CA LYS A 311 12.29 3.06 25.19
C LYS A 311 11.26 2.50 26.17
N THR A 312 10.26 1.74 25.70
CA THR A 312 9.30 1.04 26.58
C THR A 312 9.94 -0.17 27.26
N GLY A 313 11.11 -0.63 26.80
CA GLY A 313 11.73 -1.88 27.23
C GLY A 313 11.09 -3.15 26.64
N MET A 314 10.09 -3.01 25.76
CA MET A 314 9.43 -4.12 25.08
C MET A 314 9.84 -4.19 23.61
N THR A 315 9.89 -5.40 23.05
CA THR A 315 9.94 -5.57 21.59
C THR A 315 8.58 -5.25 20.96
N SER A 316 8.58 -4.92 19.67
CA SER A 316 7.34 -4.69 18.91
C SER A 316 6.39 -5.89 18.96
N GLN A 317 6.93 -7.12 18.95
CA GLN A 317 6.14 -8.34 19.12
C GLN A 317 5.44 -8.36 20.48
N THR A 318 6.19 -8.19 21.57
CA THR A 318 5.64 -8.22 22.93
C THR A 318 4.57 -7.16 23.10
N LEU A 319 4.84 -5.94 22.64
CA LEU A 319 3.89 -4.84 22.73
C LEU A 319 2.62 -5.13 21.90
N ALA A 320 2.77 -5.60 20.66
CA ALA A 320 1.62 -5.95 19.81
C ALA A 320 0.78 -7.08 20.42
N GLU A 321 1.40 -8.10 21.04
CA GLU A 321 0.69 -9.17 21.75
C GLU A 321 -0.06 -8.67 22.99
N GLU A 322 0.51 -7.77 23.77
CA GLU A 322 -0.14 -7.18 24.94
C GLU A 322 -1.32 -6.27 24.56
N LEU A 323 -1.19 -5.50 23.47
CA LEU A 323 -2.29 -4.73 22.88
C LEU A 323 -3.40 -5.66 22.37
N LEU A 324 -3.01 -6.74 21.69
CA LEU A 324 -3.92 -7.73 21.12
C LEU A 324 -4.80 -8.39 22.20
N LYS A 325 -4.23 -8.78 23.33
CA LYS A 325 -4.96 -9.33 24.50
C LYS A 325 -6.03 -8.37 25.03
N ARG A 326 -5.92 -7.08 24.75
CA ARG A 326 -6.85 -6.02 25.15
C ARG A 326 -7.75 -5.54 23.99
N GLY A 327 -7.73 -6.28 22.87
CA GLY A 327 -8.57 -6.05 21.71
C GLY A 327 -8.09 -4.91 20.79
N VAL A 328 -6.78 -4.62 20.76
CA VAL A 328 -6.19 -3.63 19.85
C VAL A 328 -5.15 -4.32 18.94
N ILE A 329 -5.35 -4.20 17.64
CA ILE A 329 -4.46 -4.79 16.63
C ILE A 329 -3.63 -3.70 15.98
N VAL A 330 -2.32 -3.72 16.16
CA VAL A 330 -1.35 -2.90 15.44
C VAL A 330 -0.48 -3.77 14.54
N ARG A 331 0.32 -3.17 13.65
CA ARG A 331 1.27 -3.90 12.82
C ARG A 331 2.65 -3.97 13.50
N ASP A 332 3.08 -5.17 13.87
CA ASP A 332 4.46 -5.47 14.18
C ASP A 332 5.30 -5.41 12.88
N CYS A 333 6.34 -4.57 12.86
CA CYS A 333 7.13 -4.29 11.67
C CYS A 333 8.43 -5.09 11.58
N ARG A 334 8.70 -6.08 12.41
CA ARG A 334 9.90 -6.93 12.36
C ARG A 334 10.13 -7.62 11.02
N SER A 335 9.06 -7.87 10.27
CA SER A 335 9.14 -8.48 8.95
C SER A 335 9.58 -7.51 7.85
N PHE A 336 9.61 -6.20 8.11
CA PHE A 336 10.08 -5.23 7.13
C PHE A 336 11.60 -5.20 7.11
N HIS A 337 12.21 -5.49 5.95
CA HIS A 337 13.65 -5.36 5.78
C HIS A 337 14.11 -3.94 6.13
N GLY A 338 15.22 -3.81 6.84
CA GLY A 338 15.75 -2.53 7.31
C GLY A 338 15.18 -2.05 8.66
N LEU A 339 14.20 -2.75 9.24
CA LEU A 339 13.71 -2.51 10.60
C LEU A 339 14.15 -3.63 11.54
N ASP A 340 14.38 -3.26 12.80
CA ASP A 340 14.68 -4.20 13.89
C ASP A 340 13.42 -4.56 14.72
N ASP A 341 13.60 -5.18 15.89
CA ASP A 341 12.53 -5.74 16.73
C ASP A 341 11.74 -4.68 17.53
N TYR A 342 11.88 -3.38 17.23
CA TYR A 342 11.32 -2.32 18.07
C TYR A 342 10.33 -1.39 17.34
N TRP A 343 9.85 -1.78 16.17
CA TRP A 343 9.00 -0.93 15.35
C TRP A 343 7.58 -1.45 15.23
N ILE A 344 6.61 -0.60 15.51
CA ILE A 344 5.21 -0.84 15.18
C ILE A 344 4.70 0.20 14.19
N ARG A 345 3.74 -0.18 13.37
CA ARG A 345 2.98 0.76 12.54
C ARG A 345 1.53 0.78 13.01
N VAL A 346 1.01 1.98 13.24
CA VAL A 346 -0.34 2.23 13.72
C VAL A 346 -1.11 2.97 12.63
N SER A 347 -2.21 2.40 12.15
CA SER A 347 -3.13 3.06 11.21
C SER A 347 -4.04 4.03 11.95
N VAL A 348 -4.54 5.05 11.27
CA VAL A 348 -5.58 5.93 11.83
C VAL A 348 -6.90 5.15 11.97
N GLY A 349 -7.60 5.35 13.07
CA GLY A 349 -8.93 4.85 13.35
C GLY A 349 -9.99 5.94 13.34
N THR A 350 -11.18 5.64 13.82
CA THR A 350 -12.10 6.67 14.28
C THR A 350 -11.56 7.34 15.56
N LEU A 351 -12.03 8.54 15.91
CA LEU A 351 -11.57 9.21 17.12
C LEU A 351 -11.74 8.31 18.37
N GLU A 352 -12.85 7.59 18.47
CA GLU A 352 -13.10 6.63 19.57
C GLU A 352 -12.10 5.47 19.57
N GLU A 353 -11.74 4.96 18.38
CA GLU A 353 -10.75 3.89 18.25
C GLU A 353 -9.35 4.39 18.62
N ASP A 354 -8.98 5.59 18.19
CA ASP A 354 -7.69 6.20 18.46
C ASP A 354 -7.53 6.53 19.95
N GLU A 355 -8.54 7.12 20.60
CA GLU A 355 -8.58 7.37 22.05
C GLU A 355 -8.41 6.07 22.83
N ARG A 356 -9.18 5.04 22.46
CA ARG A 356 -9.08 3.75 23.15
C ARG A 356 -7.73 3.08 22.92
N PHE A 357 -7.15 3.17 21.72
CA PHE A 357 -5.80 2.66 21.47
C PHE A 357 -4.78 3.34 22.39
N ILE A 358 -4.82 4.67 22.49
CA ILE A 358 -3.91 5.45 23.33
C ILE A 358 -4.06 5.05 24.81
N ASP A 359 -5.29 4.89 25.30
CA ASP A 359 -5.55 4.47 26.68
C ASP A 359 -5.01 3.08 26.97
N VAL A 360 -5.25 2.12 26.06
CA VAL A 360 -4.74 0.76 26.20
C VAL A 360 -3.20 0.73 26.10
N LEU A 361 -2.62 1.51 25.20
CA LEU A 361 -1.16 1.62 25.06
C LEU A 361 -0.52 2.14 26.35
N LYS A 362 -1.05 3.22 26.95
CA LYS A 362 -0.58 3.78 28.24
C LYS A 362 -0.67 2.74 29.37
N GLN A 363 -1.71 1.91 29.40
CA GLN A 363 -1.84 0.84 30.39
C GLN A 363 -0.83 -0.29 30.21
N VAL A 364 -0.39 -0.54 28.98
CA VAL A 364 0.57 -1.61 28.66
C VAL A 364 1.99 -1.19 28.98
N ILE A 365 2.34 0.07 28.70
CA ILE A 365 3.72 0.54 28.88
C ILE A 365 3.99 1.18 30.25
N GLY A 366 2.98 1.40 31.07
CA GLY A 366 3.10 1.88 32.48
C GLY A 366 3.00 3.37 32.58
#